data_5aababb06cc9e690b7e3bd0a87f9bb1b
#
_entry.id   5aababb06cc9e690b7e3bd0a87f9bb1b
#
_cell.length_a   1.000
_cell.length_b   1.000
_cell.length_c   1.000
_cell.angle_alpha   90.00
_cell.angle_beta   90.00
_cell.angle_gamma   90.00
#
_symmetry.space_group_name_H-M   'P 1'
#
loop_
_entity.id
_entity.type
_entity.pdbx_description
1 polymer ?
#
loop_
_entity_poly.entity_id
_entity_poly.type
_entity_poly.pdbx_seq_one_letter_code
_entity_poly.pdbx_strand_id
1 'polypeptide(L)'
;DNDLRHGTFAAWLARAWGPELDPDGVEGFWRDQGWELVRIRSSWRFDRRADLERVVRHELPSVADAVLAEHEGLEVDYGFALYWRSF
;
A
#
# COMPACT_ATOMS: atom_id res chain seq x y z
N ASP A 1 6.08 2.46 -7.33
CA ASP A 1 5.98 1.71 -6.06
C ASP A 1 4.73 2.07 -5.29
N ASN A 2 4.37 1.24 -4.33
CA ASN A 2 3.30 1.56 -3.41
C ASN A 2 3.72 2.69 -2.47
N ASP A 3 2.77 3.59 -2.15
CA ASP A 3 2.98 4.53 -1.06
C ASP A 3 2.91 3.74 0.26
N LEU A 4 3.98 3.75 1.02
CA LEU A 4 4.08 2.99 2.27
C LEU A 4 3.66 3.79 3.50
N ARG A 5 3.23 5.05 3.31
CA ARG A 5 2.90 5.96 4.41
C ARG A 5 1.42 6.27 4.54
N HIS A 6 0.66 6.25 3.43
CA HIS A 6 -0.70 6.79 3.40
C HIS A 6 -1.70 5.79 2.82
N GLY A 7 -2.90 5.82 3.37
CA GLY A 7 -4.03 5.01 2.92
C GLY A 7 -4.17 3.69 3.67
N THR A 8 -5.32 3.06 3.47
CA THR A 8 -5.68 1.81 4.13
C THR A 8 -4.71 0.69 3.78
N PHE A 9 -4.35 0.57 2.52
CA PHE A 9 -3.45 -0.49 2.07
C PHE A 9 -2.05 -0.36 2.69
N ALA A 10 -1.53 0.87 2.83
CA ALA A 10 -0.26 1.10 3.49
C ALA A 10 -0.28 0.64 4.95
N ALA A 11 -1.38 0.91 5.67
CA ALA A 11 -1.54 0.44 7.04
C ALA A 11 -1.54 -1.09 7.13
N TRP A 12 -2.18 -1.75 6.18
CA TRP A 12 -2.19 -3.22 6.12
C TRP A 12 -0.81 -3.80 5.82
N LEU A 13 -0.06 -3.15 4.92
CA LEU A 13 1.33 -3.55 4.65
C LEU A 13 2.20 -3.43 5.90
N ALA A 14 2.02 -2.36 6.67
CA ALA A 14 2.75 -2.17 7.91
C ALA A 14 2.46 -3.28 8.92
N ARG A 15 1.21 -3.74 9.01
CA ARG A 15 0.83 -4.87 9.87
C ARG A 15 1.46 -6.18 9.41
N ALA A 16 1.50 -6.41 8.09
CA ALA A 16 2.03 -7.64 7.51
C ALA A 16 3.54 -7.75 7.64
N TRP A 17 4.25 -6.66 7.39
CA TRP A 17 5.71 -6.65 7.29
C TRP A 17 6.39 -6.13 8.55
N GLY A 18 5.67 -5.32 9.37
CA GLY A 18 6.19 -4.81 10.64
C GLY A 18 7.49 -4.02 10.45
N PRO A 19 8.52 -4.29 11.28
CA PRO A 19 9.76 -3.52 11.23
C PRO A 19 10.59 -3.73 9.96
N GLU A 20 10.25 -4.71 9.14
CA GLU A 20 10.90 -4.92 7.84
C GLU A 20 10.48 -3.86 6.80
N LEU A 21 9.33 -3.21 7.03
CA LEU A 21 8.85 -2.14 6.16
C LEU A 21 9.54 -0.84 6.55
N ASP A 22 10.32 -0.29 5.64
CA ASP A 22 11.12 0.91 5.89
C ASP A 22 10.85 1.99 4.84
N PRO A 23 9.78 2.81 5.02
CA PRO A 23 9.46 3.88 4.08
C PRO A 23 10.57 4.91 3.94
N ASP A 24 11.24 5.26 5.04
CA ASP A 24 12.33 6.23 5.01
C ASP A 24 13.52 5.72 4.21
N GLY A 25 13.88 4.46 4.38
CA GLY A 25 14.96 3.84 3.64
C GLY A 25 14.70 3.77 2.14
N VAL A 26 13.48 3.37 1.76
CA VAL A 26 13.07 3.28 0.35
C VAL A 26 13.09 4.67 -0.30
N GLU A 27 12.46 5.65 0.33
CA GLU A 27 12.41 7.01 -0.20
C GLU A 27 13.80 7.66 -0.22
N GLY A 28 14.59 7.45 0.81
CA GLY A 28 15.96 7.94 0.89
C GLY A 28 16.84 7.37 -0.22
N PHE A 29 16.70 6.09 -0.51
CA PHE A 29 17.45 5.45 -1.59
C PHE A 29 17.24 6.16 -2.93
N TRP A 30 15.98 6.41 -3.30
CA TRP A 30 15.67 7.07 -4.56
C TRP A 30 16.09 8.53 -4.57
N ARG A 31 15.87 9.23 -3.47
CA ARG A 31 16.24 10.65 -3.34
C ARG A 31 17.75 10.85 -3.45
N ASP A 32 18.54 9.96 -2.83
CA ASP A 32 19.99 10.04 -2.87
C ASP A 32 20.55 9.85 -4.29
N GLN A 33 19.79 9.21 -5.16
CA GLN A 33 20.14 9.04 -6.56
C GLN A 33 19.58 10.13 -7.47
N GLY A 34 19.02 11.19 -6.90
CA GLY A 34 18.52 12.34 -7.64
C GLY A 34 17.11 12.21 -8.18
N TRP A 35 16.34 11.22 -7.70
CA TRP A 35 14.95 11.06 -8.11
C TRP A 35 14.03 11.92 -7.24
N GLU A 36 13.01 12.48 -7.88
CA GLU A 36 11.96 13.21 -7.18
C GLU A 36 10.77 12.29 -6.94
N LEU A 37 10.03 12.58 -5.87
CA LEU A 37 8.88 11.78 -5.45
C LEU A 37 7.58 12.57 -5.62
N VAL A 38 6.62 11.94 -6.30
CA VAL A 38 5.23 12.41 -6.36
C VAL A 38 4.34 11.33 -5.78
N ARG A 39 3.43 11.72 -4.87
CA ARG A 39 2.46 10.81 -4.27
C ARG A 39 1.11 10.94 -4.97
N ILE A 40 0.56 9.80 -5.40
CA ILE A 40 -0.73 9.73 -6.08
C ILE A 40 -1.67 8.88 -5.23
N ARG A 41 -2.84 9.43 -4.90
CA ARG A 41 -3.87 8.72 -4.13
C ARG A 41 -4.87 8.08 -5.07
N SER A 42 -5.30 6.87 -4.74
CA SER A 42 -6.31 6.14 -5.51
C SER A 42 -7.07 5.19 -4.59
N SER A 43 -7.95 4.39 -5.17
CA SER A 43 -8.65 3.35 -4.42
C SER A 43 -8.99 2.18 -5.32
N TRP A 44 -9.10 1.00 -4.70
CA TRP A 44 -9.68 -0.18 -5.35
C TRP A 44 -11.14 -0.29 -4.93
N ARG A 45 -12.01 -0.45 -5.91
CA ARG A 45 -13.43 -0.63 -5.67
C ARG A 45 -13.88 -1.98 -6.23
N PHE A 46 -14.50 -2.76 -5.39
CA PHE A 46 -14.96 -4.10 -5.74
C PHE A 46 -16.49 -4.14 -5.84
N ASP A 47 -17.01 -4.95 -6.74
CA ASP A 47 -18.47 -5.14 -6.87
C ASP A 47 -19.02 -6.03 -5.77
N ARG A 48 -18.22 -6.96 -5.26
CA ARG A 48 -18.65 -7.92 -4.24
C ARG A 48 -17.58 -8.08 -3.17
N ARG A 49 -18.04 -8.33 -1.94
CA ARG A 49 -17.14 -8.57 -0.80
C ARG A 49 -16.22 -9.77 -1.04
N ALA A 50 -16.71 -10.82 -1.70
CA ALA A 50 -15.88 -11.99 -2.01
C ALA A 50 -14.67 -11.66 -2.89
N ASP A 51 -14.81 -10.71 -3.80
CA ASP A 51 -13.70 -10.29 -4.65
C ASP A 51 -12.64 -9.51 -3.85
N LEU A 52 -13.08 -8.63 -2.97
CA LEU A 52 -12.18 -7.92 -2.05
C LEU A 52 -11.41 -8.91 -1.15
N GLU A 53 -12.12 -9.87 -0.57
CA GLU A 53 -11.49 -10.88 0.28
C GLU A 53 -10.44 -11.70 -0.46
N ARG A 54 -10.74 -12.07 -1.70
CA ARG A 54 -9.80 -12.83 -2.52
C ARG A 54 -8.51 -12.07 -2.78
N VAL A 55 -8.60 -10.79 -3.11
CA VAL A 55 -7.43 -9.95 -3.36
C VAL A 55 -6.60 -9.79 -2.08
N VAL A 56 -7.26 -9.49 -0.96
CA VAL A 56 -6.56 -9.29 0.32
C VAL A 56 -5.85 -10.58 0.75
N ARG A 57 -6.49 -11.73 0.59
CA ARG A 57 -5.88 -13.02 0.95
C ARG A 57 -4.70 -13.37 0.05
N HIS A 58 -4.74 -12.95 -1.20
CA HIS A 58 -3.63 -13.16 -2.11
C HIS A 58 -2.43 -12.25 -1.79
N GLU A 59 -2.70 -10.97 -1.55
CA GLU A 59 -1.65 -9.96 -1.33
C GLU A 59 -1.06 -10.00 0.10
N LEU A 60 -1.90 -10.25 1.09
CA LEU A 60 -1.54 -10.14 2.51
C LEU A 60 -2.01 -11.34 3.32
N PRO A 61 -1.59 -12.57 2.96
CA PRO A 61 -2.14 -13.77 3.60
C PRO A 61 -1.93 -13.82 5.12
N SER A 62 -0.83 -13.25 5.62
CA SER A 62 -0.50 -13.31 7.05
C SER A 62 -1.44 -12.49 7.93
N VAL A 63 -2.07 -11.45 7.40
CA VAL A 63 -2.94 -10.54 8.15
C VAL A 63 -4.35 -10.46 7.58
N ALA A 64 -4.66 -11.24 6.55
CA ALA A 64 -5.93 -11.13 5.82
C ALA A 64 -7.15 -11.25 6.72
N ASP A 65 -7.21 -12.26 7.61
CA ASP A 65 -8.35 -12.45 8.49
C ASP A 65 -8.56 -11.25 9.40
N ALA A 66 -7.50 -10.71 9.97
CA ALA A 66 -7.57 -9.57 10.88
C ALA A 66 -8.03 -8.30 10.17
N VAL A 67 -7.40 -7.96 9.03
CA VAL A 67 -7.76 -6.72 8.32
C VAL A 67 -9.15 -6.81 7.69
N LEU A 68 -9.58 -7.97 7.21
CA LEU A 68 -10.92 -8.17 6.67
C LEU A 68 -11.99 -8.06 7.74
N ALA A 69 -11.70 -8.52 8.97
CA ALA A 69 -12.64 -8.40 10.08
C ALA A 69 -12.84 -6.94 10.51
N GLU A 70 -11.83 -6.10 10.33
CA GLU A 70 -11.87 -4.69 10.73
C GLU A 70 -12.34 -3.75 9.61
N HIS A 71 -12.27 -4.18 8.35
CA HIS A 71 -12.59 -3.34 7.21
C HIS A 71 -14.02 -3.54 6.73
N GLU A 72 -14.78 -2.45 6.70
CA GLU A 72 -16.13 -2.43 6.17
C GLU A 72 -16.13 -1.84 4.76
N GLY A 73 -17.09 -2.28 3.94
CA GLY A 73 -17.28 -1.75 2.60
C GLY A 73 -16.50 -2.50 1.53
N LEU A 74 -16.54 -1.94 0.33
CA LEU A 74 -16.02 -2.56 -0.88
C LEU A 74 -14.88 -1.77 -1.52
N GLU A 75 -14.35 -0.77 -0.81
CA GLU A 75 -13.32 0.12 -1.32
C GLU A 75 -12.11 0.11 -0.40
N VAL A 76 -10.92 0.10 -0.98
CA VAL A 76 -9.66 0.14 -0.27
C VAL A 76 -8.82 1.30 -0.79
N ASP A 77 -8.52 2.25 0.07
CA ASP A 77 -7.63 3.36 -0.28
C ASP A 77 -6.19 2.88 -0.39
N TYR A 78 -5.52 3.32 -1.43
CA TYR A 78 -4.10 3.07 -1.59
C TYR A 78 -3.44 4.25 -2.30
N GLY A 79 -2.11 4.27 -2.29
CA GLY A 79 -1.36 5.29 -2.98
C GLY A 79 -0.19 4.72 -3.75
N PHE A 80 0.27 5.50 -4.72
CA PHE A 80 1.51 5.25 -5.43
C PHE A 80 2.55 6.28 -5.04
N ALA A 81 3.79 5.83 -4.93
CA ALA A 81 4.95 6.69 -4.89
C ALA A 81 5.59 6.62 -6.28
N LEU A 82 5.49 7.71 -7.02
CA LEU A 82 6.07 7.82 -8.36
C LEU A 82 7.40 8.56 -8.26
N TYR A 83 8.47 7.89 -8.67
CA TYR A 83 9.81 8.47 -8.67
C TYR A 83 10.18 8.84 -10.10
N TRP A 84 10.70 10.07 -10.29
CA TRP A 84 11.08 10.55 -11.61
C TRP A 84 12.29 11.46 -11.54
N ARG A 85 12.97 11.64 -12.64
CA ARG A 85 14.01 12.64 -12.80
C ARG A 85 14.12 13.08 -14.25
N SER A 86 14.57 14.33 -14.46
CA SER A 86 14.85 14.86 -15.78
C SER A 86 16.19 14.36 -16.30
N PHE A 87 16.24 14.12 -17.60
CA PHE A 87 17.48 13.74 -18.28
C PHE A 87 17.95 14.85 -19.19
#